data_fb029f0f632c5763885e207d3378758f
#
_entry.id   fb029f0f632c5763885e207d3378758f
#
_cell.length_a   1.000
_cell.length_b   1.000
_cell.length_c   1.000
_cell.angle_alpha   90.00
_cell.angle_beta   90.00
_cell.angle_gamma   90.00
#
_symmetry.space_group_name_H-M   'P 1'
#
loop_
_entity.id
_entity.type
_entity.pdbx_description
1 polymer ?
#
loop_
_entity_poly.entity_id
_entity_poly.type
_entity_poly.pdbx_seq_one_letter_code
_entity_poly.pdbx_strand_id
1 'polypeptide(L)'
;MIGVHDQLGDARRALRGEDVAEAVDVEPLRPLVLKGKSEPLPAYRLLAARPAPERRHDTVFVGRERELALLGEAWAGALAEGRCELVTVVGDAGLGKSRLAAEALSSIEAPLVHGRCLPYGVGITYWPVVEVLKQLGALPSDSAAAAAIRSLLGESEAGTSAEEIAWAFRKLLEEQAPLVLLFDDIQWGDETFLDLVEQLVLLSTGAPLLVVC
;
A
#
# COMPACT_ATOMS: atom_id res chain seq x y z
N MET A 1 39.01 -11.28 16.05
CA MET A 1 38.18 -10.84 14.92
C MET A 1 37.14 -11.94 14.62
N ILE A 2 36.41 -12.35 15.66
CA ILE A 2 35.34 -13.36 15.62
C ILE A 2 34.22 -12.79 16.50
N GLY A 3 33.27 -12.12 15.95
CA GLY A 3 32.20 -11.58 16.79
C GLY A 3 31.09 -10.81 16.05
N VAL A 4 31.36 -10.27 14.89
CA VAL A 4 30.37 -9.41 14.18
C VAL A 4 29.43 -10.22 13.30
N HIS A 5 29.88 -11.36 12.78
CA HIS A 5 29.06 -12.22 11.92
C HIS A 5 27.98 -13.02 12.68
N ASP A 6 28.25 -13.33 13.97
CA ASP A 6 27.34 -14.15 14.78
C ASP A 6 26.17 -13.31 15.36
N GLN A 7 26.43 -12.04 15.68
CA GLN A 7 25.40 -11.12 16.19
C GLN A 7 24.36 -10.72 15.14
N LEU A 8 24.74 -10.67 13.86
CA LEU A 8 23.79 -10.46 12.74
C LEU A 8 22.90 -11.68 12.51
N GLY A 9 23.42 -12.87 12.74
CA GLY A 9 22.65 -14.12 12.70
C GLY A 9 21.57 -14.17 13.79
N ASP A 10 21.89 -13.72 15.01
CA ASP A 10 20.96 -13.67 16.13
C ASP A 10 19.91 -12.57 15.97
N ALA A 11 20.27 -11.41 15.39
CA ALA A 11 19.33 -10.35 15.03
C ALA A 11 18.27 -10.86 14.03
N ARG A 12 18.72 -11.57 13.01
CA ARG A 12 17.85 -12.16 11.98
C ARG A 12 16.95 -13.24 12.55
N ARG A 13 17.38 -13.99 13.56
CA ARG A 13 16.59 -15.04 14.21
C ARG A 13 15.58 -14.51 15.23
N ALA A 14 15.84 -13.34 15.85
CA ALA A 14 14.93 -12.68 16.78
C ALA A 14 13.74 -11.99 16.06
N LEU A 15 13.92 -11.57 14.82
CA LEU A 15 12.85 -11.12 13.93
C LEU A 15 12.18 -12.38 13.38
N ARG A 16 11.09 -12.82 13.99
CA ARG A 16 10.40 -14.08 13.67
C ARG A 16 10.04 -14.16 12.18
N GLY A 17 10.82 -14.90 11.41
CA GLY A 17 10.62 -15.23 10.02
C GLY A 17 11.86 -14.94 9.16
N GLU A 18 12.28 -15.90 8.37
CA GLU A 18 13.44 -15.77 7.45
C GLU A 18 13.23 -14.62 6.47
N ASP A 19 11.97 -14.36 6.06
CA ASP A 19 11.60 -13.30 5.13
C ASP A 19 11.83 -11.87 5.67
N VAL A 20 11.69 -11.67 6.98
CA VAL A 20 11.88 -10.33 7.59
C VAL A 20 13.36 -9.98 7.71
N ALA A 21 14.22 -10.99 7.91
CA ALA A 21 15.66 -10.80 8.09
C ALA A 21 16.37 -10.29 6.81
N GLU A 22 15.80 -10.59 5.65
CA GLU A 22 16.30 -10.11 4.36
C GLU A 22 15.72 -8.76 3.97
N ALA A 23 14.57 -8.39 4.56
CA ALA A 23 13.85 -7.17 4.22
C ALA A 23 14.30 -5.93 5.01
N VAL A 24 15.17 -6.08 6.02
CA VAL A 24 15.57 -4.96 6.87
C VAL A 24 17.09 -4.91 7.11
N ASP A 25 17.62 -3.70 7.18
CA ASP A 25 18.96 -3.44 7.70
C ASP A 25 18.83 -2.96 9.13
N VAL A 26 19.51 -3.65 10.06
CA VAL A 26 19.44 -3.35 11.50
C VAL A 26 20.82 -3.25 12.13
N GLU A 27 20.93 -2.38 13.13
CA GLU A 27 22.11 -2.24 13.99
C GLU A 27 21.78 -2.78 15.40
N PRO A 28 22.59 -3.69 15.97
CA PRO A 28 22.36 -4.18 17.32
C PRO A 28 22.57 -3.06 18.35
N LEU A 29 21.64 -2.95 19.28
CA LEU A 29 21.73 -2.07 20.44
C LEU A 29 22.09 -2.88 21.69
N ARG A 30 22.35 -2.18 22.80
CA ARG A 30 22.50 -2.84 24.10
C ARG A 30 21.18 -3.52 24.47
N PRO A 31 21.23 -4.76 25.01
CA PRO A 31 20.02 -5.46 25.44
C PRO A 31 19.21 -4.61 26.43
N LEU A 32 17.90 -4.60 26.24
CA LEU A 32 16.96 -3.83 27.07
C LEU A 32 16.46 -4.66 28.25
N VAL A 33 16.57 -4.12 29.45
CA VAL A 33 15.94 -4.68 30.63
C VAL A 33 14.52 -4.12 30.74
N LEU A 34 13.51 -4.96 30.54
CA LEU A 34 12.12 -4.58 30.60
C LEU A 34 11.46 -5.07 31.91
N LYS A 35 10.60 -4.22 32.50
CA LYS A 35 9.83 -4.55 33.68
C LYS A 35 8.97 -5.78 33.44
N GLY A 36 9.11 -6.82 34.27
CA GLY A 36 8.37 -8.08 34.14
C GLY A 36 9.03 -9.15 33.25
N LYS A 37 10.26 -8.91 32.78
CA LYS A 37 11.08 -9.92 32.11
C LYS A 37 12.30 -10.26 32.94
N SER A 38 12.59 -11.56 33.09
CA SER A 38 13.73 -12.06 33.91
C SER A 38 15.08 -11.90 33.21
N GLU A 39 15.09 -11.83 31.88
CA GLU A 39 16.29 -11.72 31.06
C GLU A 39 16.27 -10.46 30.19
N PRO A 40 17.42 -9.81 29.93
CA PRO A 40 17.53 -8.73 29.00
C PRO A 40 17.14 -9.20 27.59
N LEU A 41 16.35 -8.40 26.88
CA LEU A 41 15.95 -8.69 25.50
C LEU A 41 16.89 -8.04 24.50
N PRO A 42 17.33 -8.74 23.45
CA PRO A 42 18.07 -8.15 22.36
C PRO A 42 17.24 -7.05 21.71
N ALA A 43 17.86 -5.91 21.45
CA ALA A 43 17.24 -4.75 20.81
C ALA A 43 18.05 -4.35 19.58
N TYR A 44 17.35 -3.88 18.57
CA TYR A 44 17.95 -3.48 17.30
C TYR A 44 17.39 -2.15 16.86
N ARG A 45 18.24 -1.32 16.29
CA ARG A 45 17.82 -0.10 15.59
C ARG A 45 17.54 -0.45 14.13
N LEU A 46 16.36 -0.16 13.62
CA LEU A 46 16.05 -0.25 12.20
C LEU A 46 16.79 0.89 11.48
N LEU A 47 17.65 0.56 10.53
CA LEU A 47 18.39 1.52 9.70
C LEU A 47 17.67 1.75 8.37
N ALA A 48 17.22 0.68 7.75
CA ALA A 48 16.49 0.73 6.49
C ALA A 48 15.56 -0.47 6.36
N ALA A 49 14.43 -0.26 5.71
CA ALA A 49 13.58 -1.33 5.18
C ALA A 49 13.83 -1.41 3.67
N ARG A 50 14.20 -2.59 3.19
CA ARG A 50 14.31 -2.84 1.75
C ARG A 50 12.91 -3.05 1.18
N PRO A 51 12.60 -2.53 -0.01
CA PRO A 51 11.37 -2.89 -0.67
C PRO A 51 11.30 -4.42 -0.80
N ALA A 52 10.15 -4.99 -0.46
CA ALA A 52 9.93 -6.42 -0.68
C ALA A 52 10.20 -6.71 -2.17
N PRO A 53 10.96 -7.79 -2.48
CA PRO A 53 11.16 -8.16 -3.87
C PRO A 53 9.78 -8.35 -4.51
N GLU A 54 9.57 -7.71 -5.65
CA GLU A 54 8.37 -7.96 -6.45
C GLU A 54 8.24 -9.46 -6.64
N ARG A 55 7.09 -10.02 -6.30
CA ARG A 55 6.83 -11.45 -6.50
C ARG A 55 6.87 -11.74 -7.99
N ARG A 56 8.04 -12.14 -8.49
CA ARG A 56 8.17 -12.60 -9.87
C ARG A 56 7.43 -13.92 -9.99
N HIS A 57 6.42 -13.91 -10.80
CA HIS A 57 5.66 -15.10 -11.14
C HIS A 57 6.30 -15.73 -12.38
N ASP A 58 7.28 -16.63 -12.17
CA ASP A 58 8.01 -17.29 -13.26
C ASP A 58 7.17 -18.35 -14.01
N THR A 59 5.93 -18.56 -13.58
CA THR A 59 5.03 -19.53 -14.23
C THR A 59 4.14 -18.83 -15.24
N VAL A 60 3.86 -19.47 -16.36
CA VAL A 60 2.93 -18.99 -17.38
C VAL A 60 1.54 -18.80 -16.75
N PHE A 61 0.91 -17.66 -16.99
CA PHE A 61 -0.48 -17.43 -16.60
C PHE A 61 -1.40 -18.12 -17.62
N VAL A 62 -2.33 -18.95 -17.15
CA VAL A 62 -3.23 -19.71 -18.02
C VAL A 62 -4.65 -19.62 -17.51
N GLY A 63 -5.58 -19.38 -18.41
CA GLY A 63 -6.99 -19.26 -18.11
C GLY A 63 -7.37 -17.89 -17.56
N ARG A 64 -8.63 -17.76 -17.12
CA ARG A 64 -9.23 -16.53 -16.58
C ARG A 64 -9.32 -15.37 -17.58
N GLU A 65 -9.45 -15.70 -18.86
CA GLU A 65 -9.58 -14.72 -19.94
C GLU A 65 -10.79 -13.81 -19.73
N ARG A 66 -11.86 -14.34 -19.11
CA ARG A 66 -13.06 -13.59 -18.78
C ARG A 66 -12.81 -12.55 -17.71
N GLU A 67 -12.10 -12.92 -16.65
CA GLU A 67 -11.76 -12.01 -15.54
C GLU A 67 -10.77 -10.94 -16.01
N LEU A 68 -9.82 -11.29 -16.86
CA LEU A 68 -8.92 -10.32 -17.50
C LEU A 68 -9.68 -9.33 -18.37
N ALA A 69 -10.64 -9.83 -19.17
CA ALA A 69 -11.47 -8.98 -20.02
C ALA A 69 -12.31 -7.99 -19.20
N LEU A 70 -12.91 -8.42 -18.08
CA LEU A 70 -13.68 -7.54 -17.19
C LEU A 70 -12.85 -6.38 -16.62
N LEU A 71 -11.60 -6.63 -16.24
CA LEU A 71 -10.70 -5.57 -15.78
C LEU A 71 -10.35 -4.59 -16.91
N GLY A 72 -10.10 -5.10 -18.12
CA GLY A 72 -9.89 -4.28 -19.31
C GLY A 72 -11.12 -3.45 -19.70
N GLU A 73 -12.33 -4.03 -19.62
CA GLU A 73 -13.60 -3.34 -19.86
C GLU A 73 -13.85 -2.23 -18.85
N ALA A 74 -13.57 -2.47 -17.56
CA ALA A 74 -13.68 -1.45 -16.52
C ALA A 74 -12.74 -0.27 -16.80
N TRP A 75 -11.50 -0.54 -17.18
CA TRP A 75 -10.55 0.51 -17.57
C TRP A 75 -11.02 1.30 -18.79
N ALA A 76 -11.49 0.60 -19.83
CA ALA A 76 -12.03 1.25 -21.02
C ALA A 76 -13.26 2.11 -20.68
N GLY A 77 -14.12 1.66 -19.78
CA GLY A 77 -15.25 2.41 -19.26
C GLY A 77 -14.81 3.69 -18.51
N ALA A 78 -13.83 3.57 -17.63
CA ALA A 78 -13.27 4.72 -16.90
C ALA A 78 -12.75 5.79 -17.87
N LEU A 79 -12.01 5.37 -18.91
CA LEU A 79 -11.49 6.28 -19.94
C LEU A 79 -12.61 6.94 -20.77
N ALA A 80 -13.61 6.16 -21.17
CA ALA A 80 -14.70 6.65 -22.05
C ALA A 80 -15.61 7.65 -21.34
N GLU A 81 -15.89 7.41 -20.05
CA GLU A 81 -16.84 8.18 -19.27
C GLU A 81 -16.17 9.24 -18.38
N GLY A 82 -14.84 9.21 -18.26
CA GLY A 82 -14.10 10.14 -17.41
C GLY A 82 -14.47 10.00 -15.93
N ARG A 83 -14.65 8.77 -15.45
CA ARG A 83 -15.06 8.50 -14.07
C ARG A 83 -14.15 7.48 -13.37
N CYS A 84 -14.33 7.34 -12.08
CA CYS A 84 -13.71 6.29 -11.30
C CYS A 84 -14.53 4.99 -11.41
N GLU A 85 -13.86 3.89 -11.76
CA GLU A 85 -14.41 2.53 -11.75
C GLU A 85 -13.78 1.74 -10.61
N LEU A 86 -14.59 0.90 -9.93
CA LEU A 86 -14.13 0.00 -8.88
C LEU A 86 -14.32 -1.45 -9.30
N VAL A 87 -13.25 -2.23 -9.22
CA VAL A 87 -13.29 -3.68 -9.40
C VAL A 87 -12.77 -4.37 -8.15
N THR A 88 -13.62 -5.19 -7.53
CA THR A 88 -13.22 -5.98 -6.37
C THR A 88 -13.02 -7.44 -6.76
N VAL A 89 -11.81 -7.96 -6.54
CA VAL A 89 -11.46 -9.36 -6.80
C VAL A 89 -11.66 -10.19 -5.55
N VAL A 90 -12.71 -10.99 -5.51
CA VAL A 90 -13.10 -11.81 -4.35
C VAL A 90 -12.78 -13.28 -4.60
N GLY A 91 -12.27 -13.97 -3.57
CA GLY A 91 -11.99 -15.40 -3.61
C GLY A 91 -11.17 -15.87 -2.42
N ASP A 92 -11.10 -17.18 -2.21
CA ASP A 92 -10.33 -17.77 -1.11
C ASP A 92 -8.84 -17.49 -1.19
N ALA A 93 -8.14 -17.67 -0.08
CA ALA A 93 -6.68 -17.56 -0.03
C ALA A 93 -6.03 -18.56 -0.99
N GLY A 94 -4.99 -18.13 -1.71
CA GLY A 94 -4.25 -18.98 -2.64
C GLY A 94 -4.87 -19.14 -4.04
N LEU A 95 -6.07 -18.59 -4.32
CA LEU A 95 -6.69 -18.66 -5.65
C LEU A 95 -6.03 -17.75 -6.71
N GLY A 96 -4.96 -17.05 -6.37
CA GLY A 96 -4.18 -16.25 -7.33
C GLY A 96 -4.80 -14.89 -7.65
N LYS A 97 -5.56 -14.27 -6.72
CA LYS A 97 -6.14 -12.94 -6.90
C LYS A 97 -5.11 -11.87 -7.26
N SER A 98 -4.07 -11.75 -6.45
CA SER A 98 -3.00 -10.75 -6.69
C SER A 98 -2.28 -11.01 -8.01
N ARG A 99 -2.17 -12.29 -8.45
CA ARG A 99 -1.62 -12.62 -9.75
C ARG A 99 -2.53 -12.21 -10.89
N LEU A 100 -3.84 -12.46 -10.77
CA LEU A 100 -4.83 -12.01 -11.75
C LEU A 100 -4.79 -10.49 -11.91
N ALA A 101 -4.77 -9.76 -10.79
CA ALA A 101 -4.64 -8.30 -10.81
C ALA A 101 -3.34 -7.86 -11.50
N ALA A 102 -2.20 -8.43 -11.12
CA ALA A 102 -0.91 -8.09 -11.73
C ALA A 102 -0.89 -8.36 -13.25
N GLU A 103 -1.43 -9.51 -13.70
CA GLU A 103 -1.51 -9.86 -15.13
C GLU A 103 -2.41 -8.90 -15.90
N ALA A 104 -3.61 -8.62 -15.38
CA ALA A 104 -4.54 -7.68 -16.00
C ALA A 104 -3.95 -6.27 -16.09
N LEU A 105 -3.37 -5.79 -14.99
CA LEU A 105 -2.81 -4.44 -14.91
C LEU A 105 -1.54 -4.27 -15.75
N SER A 106 -0.79 -5.34 -16.00
CA SER A 106 0.38 -5.31 -16.89
C SER A 106 0.03 -5.00 -18.36
N SER A 107 -1.22 -5.25 -18.77
CA SER A 107 -1.73 -4.98 -20.11
C SER A 107 -2.34 -3.57 -20.26
N ILE A 108 -2.47 -2.82 -19.17
CA ILE A 108 -3.02 -1.47 -19.14
C ILE A 108 -1.89 -0.45 -19.29
N GLU A 109 -1.94 0.36 -20.34
CA GLU A 109 -0.98 1.46 -20.57
C GLU A 109 -1.38 2.70 -19.76
N ALA A 110 -1.20 2.64 -18.44
CA ALA A 110 -1.43 3.75 -17.52
C ALA A 110 -0.47 3.68 -16.33
N PRO A 111 -0.19 4.81 -15.65
CA PRO A 111 0.50 4.77 -14.38
C PRO A 111 -0.26 3.90 -13.37
N LEU A 112 0.49 3.03 -12.67
CA LEU A 112 -0.05 2.15 -11.64
C LEU A 112 0.58 2.54 -10.30
N VAL A 113 -0.27 2.76 -9.29
CA VAL A 113 0.15 2.94 -7.90
C VAL A 113 -0.50 1.88 -7.02
N HIS A 114 0.22 1.50 -5.98
CA HIS A 114 -0.12 0.37 -5.14
C HIS A 114 -0.12 0.75 -3.66
N GLY A 115 -1.17 0.39 -2.94
CA GLY A 115 -1.26 0.47 -1.50
C GLY A 115 -1.68 -0.88 -0.93
N ARG A 116 -1.18 -1.22 0.27
CA ARG A 116 -1.49 -2.48 0.91
C ARG A 116 -2.09 -2.28 2.28
N CYS A 117 -3.23 -2.93 2.54
CA CYS A 117 -3.79 -2.99 3.87
C CYS A 117 -3.04 -4.03 4.72
N LEU A 118 -2.68 -3.66 5.94
CA LEU A 118 -1.90 -4.51 6.84
C LEU A 118 -2.79 -5.14 7.91
N PRO A 119 -2.57 -6.43 8.26
CA PRO A 119 -3.42 -7.15 9.21
C PRO A 119 -3.25 -6.72 10.67
N TYR A 120 -2.32 -5.81 10.98
CA TYR A 120 -1.97 -5.46 12.35
C TYR A 120 -1.87 -3.95 12.56
N GLY A 121 -2.57 -3.45 13.56
CA GLY A 121 -2.23 -2.22 14.23
C GLY A 121 -3.32 -1.16 14.26
N VAL A 122 -3.54 -0.65 15.48
CA VAL A 122 -4.25 0.61 15.69
C VAL A 122 -3.36 1.73 15.14
N GLY A 123 -3.92 2.58 14.28
CA GLY A 123 -3.22 3.76 13.74
C GLY A 123 -2.57 3.60 12.38
N ILE A 124 -2.89 2.54 11.64
CA ILE A 124 -2.42 2.31 10.26
C ILE A 124 -3.51 2.46 9.19
N THR A 125 -4.64 3.04 9.57
CA THR A 125 -5.79 3.31 8.69
C THR A 125 -5.37 3.84 7.31
N TYR A 126 -4.51 4.83 7.30
CA TYR A 126 -4.06 5.48 6.06
C TYR A 126 -2.76 4.95 5.48
N TRP A 127 -2.26 3.82 5.98
CA TRP A 127 -1.02 3.25 5.43
C TRP A 127 -1.08 3.02 3.91
N PRO A 128 -2.15 2.43 3.34
CA PRO A 128 -2.25 2.27 1.89
C PRO A 128 -2.26 3.60 1.14
N VAL A 129 -2.88 4.63 1.72
CA VAL A 129 -2.89 5.99 1.17
C VAL A 129 -1.47 6.58 1.16
N VAL A 130 -0.74 6.46 2.27
CA VAL A 130 0.64 6.94 2.39
C VAL A 130 1.57 6.25 1.38
N GLU A 131 1.38 4.95 1.13
CA GLU A 131 2.16 4.23 0.10
C GLU A 131 1.90 4.80 -1.29
N VAL A 132 0.64 5.04 -1.65
CA VAL A 132 0.25 5.68 -2.91
C VAL A 132 0.85 7.10 -3.02
N LEU A 133 0.72 7.92 -1.98
CA LEU A 133 1.27 9.27 -1.96
C LEU A 133 2.78 9.31 -2.19
N LYS A 134 3.52 8.37 -1.59
CA LYS A 134 4.97 8.25 -1.78
C LYS A 134 5.35 7.85 -3.21
N GLN A 135 4.56 7.01 -3.85
CA GLN A 135 4.79 6.61 -5.24
C GLN A 135 4.49 7.75 -6.22
N LEU A 136 3.41 8.50 -5.98
CA LEU A 136 3.08 9.67 -6.80
C LEU A 136 4.11 10.79 -6.65
N GLY A 137 4.66 11.01 -5.46
CA GLY A 137 5.65 12.04 -5.18
C GLY A 137 5.15 13.46 -5.49
N ALA A 138 3.83 13.67 -5.49
CA ALA A 138 3.15 14.89 -5.87
C ALA A 138 2.21 15.37 -4.76
N LEU A 139 1.87 16.65 -4.82
CA LEU A 139 0.86 17.27 -3.95
C LEU A 139 -0.26 17.86 -4.83
N PRO A 140 -1.51 17.92 -4.34
CA PRO A 140 -2.58 18.57 -5.06
C PRO A 140 -2.28 20.05 -5.30
N SER A 141 -2.82 20.62 -6.39
CA SER A 141 -2.70 22.05 -6.71
C SER A 141 -3.44 22.92 -5.71
N ASP A 142 -4.52 22.39 -5.11
CA ASP A 142 -5.25 23.08 -4.04
C ASP A 142 -4.41 23.15 -2.76
N SER A 143 -4.24 24.36 -2.21
CA SER A 143 -3.37 24.59 -1.05
C SER A 143 -3.89 23.93 0.24
N ALA A 144 -5.21 23.86 0.43
CA ALA A 144 -5.81 23.21 1.60
C ALA A 144 -5.67 21.69 1.50
N ALA A 145 -5.91 21.14 0.31
CA ALA A 145 -5.67 19.71 0.04
C ALA A 145 -4.18 19.34 0.21
N ALA A 146 -3.27 20.17 -0.28
CA ALA A 146 -1.83 19.98 -0.08
C ALA A 146 -1.44 20.01 1.41
N ALA A 147 -2.05 20.90 2.20
CA ALA A 147 -1.82 20.96 3.65
C ALA A 147 -2.30 19.69 4.36
N ALA A 148 -3.48 19.16 4.00
CA ALA A 148 -4.01 17.92 4.55
C ALA A 148 -3.11 16.72 4.23
N ILE A 149 -2.59 16.61 2.99
CA ILE A 149 -1.64 15.55 2.61
C ILE A 149 -0.33 15.68 3.39
N ARG A 150 0.23 16.88 3.56
CA ARG A 150 1.45 17.08 4.37
C ARG A 150 1.24 16.69 5.83
N SER A 151 0.07 17.01 6.39
CA SER A 151 -0.30 16.60 7.75
C SER A 151 -0.33 15.06 7.86
N LEU A 152 -0.96 14.38 6.90
CA LEU A 152 -0.99 12.91 6.86
C LEU A 152 0.41 12.29 6.75
N LEU A 153 1.32 12.92 6.01
CA LEU A 153 2.72 12.49 5.87
C LEU A 153 3.59 12.81 7.09
N GLY A 154 3.04 13.51 8.10
CA GLY A 154 3.76 13.91 9.29
C GLY A 154 4.69 15.11 9.08
N GLU A 155 4.49 15.87 8.01
CA GLU A 155 5.27 17.07 7.68
C GLU A 155 4.69 18.36 8.34
N SER A 156 3.56 18.22 9.03
CA SER A 156 2.87 19.30 9.73
C SER A 156 2.27 18.78 11.04
N GLU A 157 2.28 19.61 12.08
CA GLU A 157 1.62 19.33 13.37
C GLU A 157 0.11 19.66 13.36
N ALA A 158 -0.42 20.22 12.27
CA ALA A 158 -1.84 20.51 12.15
C ALA A 158 -2.65 19.22 12.12
N GLY A 159 -3.67 19.15 12.96
CA GLY A 159 -4.64 18.05 12.91
C GLY A 159 -5.43 18.11 11.59
N THR A 160 -5.78 16.95 11.05
CA THR A 160 -6.56 16.80 9.82
C THR A 160 -7.63 15.75 10.04
N SER A 161 -8.87 16.05 9.61
CA SER A 161 -9.99 15.11 9.73
C SER A 161 -9.95 14.02 8.65
N ALA A 162 -10.70 12.94 8.85
CA ALA A 162 -10.83 11.87 7.88
C ALA A 162 -11.40 12.37 6.54
N GLU A 163 -12.39 13.25 6.60
CA GLU A 163 -13.03 13.85 5.44
C GLU A 163 -12.06 14.74 4.64
N GLU A 164 -11.22 15.51 5.34
CA GLU A 164 -10.19 16.33 4.69
C GLU A 164 -9.14 15.49 4.00
N ILE A 165 -8.73 14.35 4.61
CA ILE A 165 -7.80 13.41 4.01
C ILE A 165 -8.44 12.79 2.75
N ALA A 166 -9.67 12.29 2.84
CA ALA A 166 -10.37 11.67 1.72
C ALA A 166 -10.54 12.65 0.54
N TRP A 167 -10.96 13.87 0.85
CA TRP A 167 -11.09 14.93 -0.15
C TRP A 167 -9.75 15.29 -0.79
N ALA A 168 -8.70 15.49 0.00
CA ALA A 168 -7.39 15.86 -0.49
C ALA A 168 -6.74 14.74 -1.34
N PHE A 169 -6.90 13.49 -0.91
CA PHE A 169 -6.43 12.34 -1.66
C PHE A 169 -7.14 12.23 -3.01
N ARG A 170 -8.48 12.34 -3.03
CA ARG A 170 -9.27 12.38 -4.26
C ARG A 170 -8.81 13.49 -5.20
N LYS A 171 -8.61 14.73 -4.71
CA LYS A 171 -8.11 15.85 -5.51
C LYS A 171 -6.78 15.54 -6.18
N LEU A 172 -5.85 14.96 -5.44
CA LEU A 172 -4.56 14.56 -6.01
C LEU A 172 -4.74 13.52 -7.12
N LEU A 173 -5.55 12.48 -6.88
CA LEU A 173 -5.75 11.43 -7.89
C LEU A 173 -6.45 11.94 -9.14
N GLU A 174 -7.42 12.85 -9.00
CA GLU A 174 -8.08 13.51 -10.14
C GLU A 174 -7.07 14.30 -10.99
N GLU A 175 -6.09 14.97 -10.37
CA GLU A 175 -5.02 15.69 -11.06
C GLU A 175 -3.97 14.78 -11.71
N GLN A 176 -3.84 13.54 -11.21
CA GLN A 176 -2.90 12.54 -11.74
C GLN A 176 -3.53 11.58 -12.76
N ALA A 177 -4.84 11.71 -13.02
CA ALA A 177 -5.55 10.86 -13.97
C ALA A 177 -5.03 11.08 -15.41
N PRO A 178 -5.03 10.04 -16.29
CA PRO A 178 -5.55 8.69 -16.04
C PRO A 178 -4.62 7.84 -15.17
N LEU A 179 -5.18 7.11 -14.18
CA LEU A 179 -4.40 6.41 -13.17
C LEU A 179 -5.10 5.11 -12.72
N VAL A 180 -4.31 4.08 -12.47
CA VAL A 180 -4.78 2.83 -11.86
C VAL A 180 -4.26 2.73 -10.42
N LEU A 181 -5.14 2.40 -9.49
CA LEU A 181 -4.84 2.14 -8.08
C LEU A 181 -5.10 0.67 -7.76
N LEU A 182 -4.13 -0.01 -7.18
CA LEU A 182 -4.30 -1.34 -6.62
C LEU A 182 -4.21 -1.29 -5.11
N PHE A 183 -5.29 -1.65 -4.41
CA PHE A 183 -5.28 -1.85 -2.96
C PHE A 183 -5.31 -3.34 -2.65
N ASP A 184 -4.14 -3.90 -2.31
CA ASP A 184 -4.01 -5.31 -1.95
C ASP A 184 -4.44 -5.56 -0.50
N ASP A 185 -4.96 -6.76 -0.25
CA ASP A 185 -5.38 -7.21 1.08
C ASP A 185 -6.46 -6.31 1.74
N ILE A 186 -7.40 -5.76 0.95
CA ILE A 186 -8.44 -4.82 1.41
C ILE A 186 -9.29 -5.34 2.57
N GLN A 187 -9.36 -6.67 2.76
CA GLN A 187 -10.05 -7.29 3.90
C GLN A 187 -9.47 -6.87 5.26
N TRP A 188 -8.28 -6.26 5.29
CA TRP A 188 -7.65 -5.70 6.48
C TRP A 188 -7.84 -4.18 6.61
N GLY A 189 -8.49 -3.55 5.62
CA GLY A 189 -8.87 -2.14 5.72
C GLY A 189 -9.90 -1.92 6.82
N ASP A 190 -9.71 -0.89 7.62
CA ASP A 190 -10.73 -0.48 8.58
C ASP A 190 -11.85 0.35 7.91
N GLU A 191 -12.93 0.59 8.65
CA GLU A 191 -14.11 1.31 8.16
C GLU A 191 -13.75 2.68 7.57
N THR A 192 -12.85 3.43 8.21
CA THR A 192 -12.44 4.76 7.75
C THR A 192 -11.71 4.71 6.40
N PHE A 193 -10.86 3.70 6.19
CA PHE A 193 -10.20 3.51 4.89
C PHE A 193 -11.20 3.05 3.81
N LEU A 194 -12.13 2.16 4.15
CA LEU A 194 -13.16 1.71 3.22
C LEU A 194 -14.08 2.87 2.80
N ASP A 195 -14.47 3.73 3.73
CA ASP A 195 -15.24 4.95 3.46
C ASP A 195 -14.48 5.89 2.52
N LEU A 196 -13.15 6.02 2.71
CA LEU A 196 -12.31 6.81 1.80
C LEU A 196 -12.34 6.24 0.37
N VAL A 197 -12.22 4.92 0.21
CA VAL A 197 -12.29 4.26 -1.10
C VAL A 197 -13.68 4.46 -1.73
N GLU A 198 -14.75 4.31 -0.95
CA GLU A 198 -16.12 4.56 -1.42
C GLU A 198 -16.30 6.00 -1.89
N GLN A 199 -15.88 6.99 -1.09
CA GLN A 199 -15.93 8.40 -1.46
C GLN A 199 -15.13 8.70 -2.73
N LEU A 200 -13.94 8.08 -2.89
CA LEU A 200 -13.15 8.21 -4.10
C LEU A 200 -13.95 7.77 -5.33
N VAL A 201 -14.59 6.60 -5.26
CA VAL A 201 -15.37 6.04 -6.38
C VAL A 201 -16.61 6.88 -6.68
N LEU A 202 -17.34 7.28 -5.65
CA LEU A 202 -18.62 7.99 -5.82
C LEU A 202 -18.46 9.46 -6.23
N LEU A 203 -17.38 10.11 -5.79
CA LEU A 203 -17.24 11.57 -5.91
C LEU A 203 -16.22 12.01 -6.96
N SER A 204 -15.38 11.09 -7.50
CA SER A 204 -14.45 11.44 -8.58
C SER A 204 -15.20 11.63 -9.89
N THR A 205 -15.05 12.82 -10.48
CA THR A 205 -15.70 13.19 -11.73
C THR A 205 -14.70 13.82 -12.70
N GLY A 206 -14.83 13.52 -13.98
CA GLY A 206 -13.97 14.09 -15.01
C GLY A 206 -12.53 13.53 -15.00
N ALA A 207 -12.28 12.46 -14.26
CA ALA A 207 -10.95 11.87 -14.09
C ALA A 207 -11.04 10.34 -14.29
N PRO A 208 -10.43 9.79 -15.33
CA PRO A 208 -10.37 8.34 -15.54
C PRO A 208 -9.51 7.70 -14.46
N LEU A 209 -10.15 7.00 -13.53
CA LEU A 209 -9.50 6.24 -12.47
C LEU A 209 -10.00 4.81 -12.48
N LEU A 210 -9.14 3.83 -12.26
CA LEU A 210 -9.51 2.45 -11.99
C LEU A 210 -8.97 2.06 -10.62
N VAL A 211 -9.87 1.71 -9.71
CA VAL A 211 -9.52 1.16 -8.40
C VAL A 211 -9.73 -0.34 -8.43
N VAL A 212 -8.70 -1.12 -8.13
CA VAL A 212 -8.74 -2.57 -8.02
C VAL A 212 -8.43 -2.96 -6.58
N CYS A 213 -9.28 -3.84 -6.00
CA CYS A 213 -9.16 -4.31 -4.62
C CYS A 213 -9.16 -5.83 -4.52
#